data_8c2d2ea92b697fb7fe14ab2cf8d6e9a9
#
_entry.id   8c2d2ea92b697fb7fe14ab2cf8d6e9a9
#
_cell.length_a   1.000
_cell.length_b   1.000
_cell.length_c   1.000
_cell.angle_alpha   90.00
_cell.angle_beta   90.00
_cell.angle_gamma   90.00
#
_symmetry.space_group_name_H-M   'P 1'
#
loop_
_entity.id
_entity.type
_entity.pdbx_description
1 polymer ?
#
loop_
_entity_poly.entity_id
_entity_poly.type
_entity_poly.pdbx_seq_one_letter_code
_entity_poly.pdbx_strand_id
1 'polypeptide(L)'
;MPVMYLGNYFRFLHGCLTLAVTCCYMFMISGFGNVIHQQWGISIPIGSAIGVVLSVTIAVMGLNKIIDIIGKVGPIIVLFTLFIGIVAAFRYYPMIAEGNAAINSGDVDVIRAGSNWVTAGLSFAGCNLLLVSAFVGTIGYNLREYKFIYNQLIMIISSGGIMLVSFLMGLNHIGNIQAAVQASIPNLLLANNVFGGNAGIILSLLFAIIILAAIFSTICPMLWTCASMLAKDDKSKKYKLICVIAGICVYIITLFVPYETLLNYIMTYCGYSGCVVAVVCIVRYFIIKSRDKKEGLFTESV
;
A
#
# COMPACT_ATOMS: atom_id res chain seq x y z
N MET A 1 -17.90 17.23 1.69
CA MET A 1 -18.38 18.06 2.78
C MET A 1 -17.78 17.84 4.18
N PRO A 2 -16.66 17.16 4.42
CA PRO A 2 -16.02 17.19 5.75
C PRO A 2 -15.23 18.48 6.05
N VAL A 3 -14.99 19.29 5.03
CA VAL A 3 -14.07 20.46 5.09
C VAL A 3 -14.59 21.61 5.98
N MET A 4 -15.89 21.70 6.21
CA MET A 4 -16.49 22.87 6.86
C MET A 4 -16.43 22.88 8.40
N TYR A 5 -16.06 21.76 9.04
CA TYR A 5 -16.22 21.63 10.50
C TYR A 5 -14.93 21.56 11.33
N LEU A 6 -13.76 21.58 10.71
CA LEU A 6 -12.49 21.38 11.43
C LEU A 6 -11.54 22.60 11.45
N GLY A 7 -11.86 23.70 10.74
CA GLY A 7 -11.06 24.93 10.77
C GLY A 7 -9.54 24.70 10.63
N ASN A 8 -8.75 25.27 11.54
CA ASN A 8 -7.28 25.16 11.55
C ASN A 8 -6.77 23.72 11.81
N TYR A 9 -7.51 22.91 12.58
CA TYR A 9 -7.17 21.49 12.80
C TYR A 9 -7.25 20.66 11.51
N PHE A 10 -8.18 21.00 10.62
CA PHE A 10 -8.30 20.34 9.32
C PHE A 10 -7.09 20.61 8.42
N ARG A 11 -6.59 21.84 8.41
CA ARG A 11 -5.38 22.21 7.64
C ARG A 11 -4.15 21.46 8.13
N PHE A 12 -4.00 21.34 9.44
CA PHE A 12 -2.91 20.57 10.05
C PHE A 12 -3.00 19.07 9.71
N LEU A 13 -4.17 18.45 9.93
CA LEU A 13 -4.40 17.04 9.62
C LEU A 13 -4.20 16.76 8.12
N HIS A 14 -4.66 17.68 7.27
CA HIS A 14 -4.47 17.59 5.83
C HIS A 14 -2.98 17.66 5.43
N GLY A 15 -2.21 18.54 6.06
CA GLY A 15 -0.76 18.63 5.87
C GLY A 15 -0.04 17.35 6.28
N CYS A 16 -0.37 16.80 7.46
CA CYS A 16 0.19 15.54 7.95
C CYS A 16 -0.15 14.37 7.02
N LEU A 17 -1.40 14.29 6.54
CA LEU A 17 -1.82 13.25 5.60
C LEU A 17 -1.07 13.35 4.27
N THR A 18 -0.93 14.57 3.73
CA THR A 18 -0.17 14.81 2.49
C THR A 18 1.28 14.36 2.64
N LEU A 19 1.92 14.74 3.75
CA LEU A 19 3.29 14.35 4.05
C LEU A 19 3.44 12.82 4.13
N ALA A 20 2.55 12.17 4.88
CA ALA A 20 2.56 10.72 5.04
C ALA A 20 2.38 9.98 3.71
N VAL A 21 1.42 10.39 2.87
CA VAL A 21 1.21 9.79 1.55
C VAL A 21 2.40 10.05 0.63
N THR A 22 3.04 11.22 0.72
CA THR A 22 4.26 11.52 -0.05
C THR A 22 5.43 10.64 0.39
N CYS A 23 5.61 10.43 1.69
CA CYS A 23 6.61 9.50 2.22
C CYS A 23 6.35 8.07 1.74
N CYS A 24 5.08 7.63 1.75
CA CYS A 24 4.71 6.32 1.22
C CYS A 24 4.97 6.19 -0.28
N TYR A 25 4.75 7.24 -1.05
CA TYR A 25 5.09 7.29 -2.47
C TYR A 25 6.60 7.11 -2.70
N MET A 26 7.46 7.72 -1.84
CA MET A 26 8.92 7.57 -1.93
C MET A 26 9.37 6.12 -1.81
N PHE A 27 8.96 5.41 -0.76
CA PHE A 27 9.42 4.03 -0.58
C PHE A 27 8.85 3.10 -1.65
N MET A 28 7.64 3.34 -2.16
CA MET A 28 7.08 2.56 -3.25
C MET A 28 7.85 2.76 -4.58
N ILE A 29 8.30 3.98 -4.88
CA ILE A 29 9.17 4.24 -6.05
C ILE A 29 10.52 3.54 -5.88
N SER A 30 11.12 3.58 -4.70
CA SER A 30 12.35 2.85 -4.40
C SER A 30 12.13 1.33 -4.52
N GLY A 31 11.01 0.81 -4.00
CA GLY A 31 10.62 -0.60 -4.15
C GLY A 31 10.44 -1.02 -5.60
N PHE A 32 9.85 -0.17 -6.45
CA PHE A 32 9.73 -0.41 -7.89
C PHE A 32 11.10 -0.61 -8.55
N GLY A 33 12.07 0.24 -8.19
CA GLY A 33 13.46 0.11 -8.66
C GLY A 33 14.13 -1.18 -8.18
N ASN A 34 13.90 -1.57 -6.91
CA ASN A 34 14.46 -2.79 -6.33
C ASN A 34 13.89 -4.06 -6.99
N VAL A 35 12.60 -4.11 -7.31
CA VAL A 35 12.00 -5.25 -8.08
C VAL A 35 12.69 -5.40 -9.43
N ILE A 36 12.88 -4.29 -10.16
CA ILE A 36 13.54 -4.29 -11.47
C ILE A 36 15.01 -4.72 -11.33
N HIS A 37 15.70 -4.24 -10.31
CA HIS A 37 17.08 -4.62 -10.04
C HIS A 37 17.21 -6.11 -9.71
N GLN A 38 16.40 -6.61 -8.78
CA GLN A 38 16.47 -8.00 -8.34
C GLN A 38 16.11 -9.01 -9.45
N GLN A 39 15.19 -8.65 -10.36
CA GLN A 39 14.73 -9.56 -11.41
C GLN A 39 15.57 -9.48 -12.69
N TRP A 40 15.99 -8.29 -13.10
CA TRP A 40 16.67 -8.07 -14.40
C TRP A 40 18.08 -7.49 -14.29
N GLY A 41 18.60 -7.23 -13.09
CA GLY A 41 19.92 -6.65 -12.88
C GLY A 41 20.06 -5.18 -13.33
N ILE A 42 18.96 -4.52 -13.71
CA ILE A 42 18.96 -3.10 -14.08
C ILE A 42 19.20 -2.27 -12.82
N SER A 43 19.99 -1.18 -12.92
CA SER A 43 20.29 -0.35 -11.75
C SER A 43 19.04 0.24 -11.13
N ILE A 44 19.00 0.30 -9.78
CA ILE A 44 17.87 0.81 -9.00
C ILE A 44 17.43 2.21 -9.45
N PRO A 45 18.34 3.18 -9.70
CA PRO A 45 17.96 4.50 -10.20
C PRO A 45 17.17 4.46 -11.51
N ILE A 46 17.57 3.61 -12.46
CA ILE A 46 16.85 3.48 -13.73
C ILE A 46 15.46 2.88 -13.50
N GLY A 47 15.35 1.83 -12.68
CA GLY A 47 14.08 1.23 -12.33
C GLY A 47 13.14 2.22 -11.63
N SER A 48 13.65 3.00 -10.67
CA SER A 48 12.89 4.05 -9.99
C SER A 48 12.44 5.16 -10.93
N ALA A 49 13.29 5.57 -11.88
CA ALA A 49 12.94 6.57 -12.90
C ALA A 49 11.77 6.09 -13.77
N ILE A 50 11.77 4.81 -14.18
CA ILE A 50 10.65 4.21 -14.92
C ILE A 50 9.36 4.30 -14.09
N GLY A 51 9.40 3.94 -12.80
CA GLY A 51 8.26 4.04 -11.89
C GLY A 51 7.70 5.46 -11.78
N VAL A 52 8.59 6.46 -11.66
CA VAL A 52 8.19 7.89 -11.62
C VAL A 52 7.54 8.32 -12.93
N VAL A 53 8.16 8.03 -14.08
CA VAL A 53 7.60 8.41 -15.38
C VAL A 53 6.21 7.81 -15.60
N LEU A 54 6.04 6.53 -15.28
CA LEU A 54 4.75 5.84 -15.40
C LEU A 54 3.71 6.45 -14.47
N SER A 55 4.03 6.67 -13.19
CA SER A 55 3.08 7.22 -12.22
C SER A 55 2.68 8.66 -12.54
N VAL A 56 3.63 9.52 -12.96
CA VAL A 56 3.35 10.89 -13.39
C VAL A 56 2.46 10.90 -14.62
N THR A 57 2.75 10.05 -15.62
CA THR A 57 1.96 9.97 -16.85
C THR A 57 0.49 9.65 -16.55
N ILE A 58 0.24 8.65 -15.70
CA ILE A 58 -1.13 8.26 -15.35
C ILE A 58 -1.79 9.27 -14.42
N ALA A 59 -1.08 9.82 -13.44
CA ALA A 59 -1.64 10.83 -12.53
C ALA A 59 -2.09 12.08 -13.30
N VAL A 60 -1.33 12.52 -14.30
CA VAL A 60 -1.70 13.63 -15.19
C VAL A 60 -2.94 13.35 -16.04
N MET A 61 -3.26 12.07 -16.29
CA MET A 61 -4.49 11.67 -17.01
C MET A 61 -5.75 11.75 -16.13
N GLY A 62 -5.59 11.91 -14.82
CA GLY A 62 -6.67 12.13 -13.86
C GLY A 62 -7.24 10.87 -13.22
N LEU A 63 -8.11 11.08 -12.21
CA LEU A 63 -8.63 10.06 -11.31
C LEU A 63 -9.35 8.90 -12.03
N ASN A 64 -10.19 9.20 -13.03
CA ASN A 64 -10.97 8.17 -13.72
C ASN A 64 -10.09 7.13 -14.39
N LYS A 65 -8.95 7.54 -14.97
CA LYS A 65 -8.00 6.63 -15.59
C LYS A 65 -7.31 5.73 -14.56
N ILE A 66 -7.00 6.29 -13.41
CA ILE A 66 -6.41 5.55 -12.28
C ILE A 66 -7.39 4.46 -11.82
N ILE A 67 -8.66 4.80 -11.60
CA ILE A 67 -9.71 3.86 -11.16
C ILE A 67 -9.88 2.71 -12.17
N ASP A 68 -9.93 3.03 -13.47
CA ASP A 68 -10.09 2.03 -14.54
C ASP A 68 -8.92 1.02 -14.55
N ILE A 69 -7.69 1.50 -14.41
CA ILE A 69 -6.50 0.64 -14.37
C ILE A 69 -6.51 -0.25 -13.12
N ILE A 70 -6.71 0.33 -11.94
CA ILE A 70 -6.70 -0.41 -10.67
C ILE A 70 -7.80 -1.47 -10.65
N GLY A 71 -9.00 -1.13 -11.11
CA GLY A 71 -10.14 -2.05 -11.15
C GLY A 71 -9.88 -3.30 -11.99
N LYS A 72 -9.10 -3.17 -13.07
CA LYS A 72 -8.75 -4.30 -13.95
C LYS A 72 -7.58 -5.13 -13.44
N VAL A 73 -6.58 -4.47 -12.86
CA VAL A 73 -5.33 -5.12 -12.44
C VAL A 73 -5.44 -5.71 -11.03
N GLY A 74 -6.20 -5.07 -10.14
CA GLY A 74 -6.31 -5.46 -8.73
C GLY A 74 -6.69 -6.92 -8.50
N PRO A 75 -7.78 -7.45 -9.09
CA PRO A 75 -8.16 -8.86 -8.92
C PRO A 75 -7.07 -9.85 -9.37
N ILE A 76 -6.36 -9.53 -10.45
CA ILE A 76 -5.27 -10.37 -10.99
C ILE A 76 -4.13 -10.44 -9.98
N ILE A 77 -3.75 -9.31 -9.39
CA ILE A 77 -2.70 -9.23 -8.37
C ILE A 77 -3.05 -10.13 -7.18
N VAL A 78 -4.26 -9.97 -6.63
CA VAL A 78 -4.70 -10.71 -5.44
C VAL A 78 -4.75 -12.21 -5.71
N LEU A 79 -5.36 -12.64 -6.82
CA LEU A 79 -5.49 -14.05 -7.16
C LEU A 79 -4.12 -14.70 -7.41
N PHE A 80 -3.23 -14.03 -8.12
CA PHE A 80 -1.91 -14.56 -8.40
C PHE A 80 -1.05 -14.65 -7.14
N THR A 81 -1.07 -13.61 -6.31
CA THR A 81 -0.31 -13.62 -5.05
C THR A 81 -0.87 -14.65 -4.07
N LEU A 82 -2.18 -14.84 -4.04
CA LEU A 82 -2.82 -15.92 -3.27
C LEU A 82 -2.37 -17.29 -3.75
N PHE A 83 -2.34 -17.52 -5.06
CA PHE A 83 -1.84 -18.76 -5.65
C PHE A 83 -0.41 -19.04 -5.21
N ILE A 84 0.52 -18.09 -5.36
CA ILE A 84 1.90 -18.24 -4.91
C ILE A 84 1.95 -18.51 -3.40
N GLY A 85 1.19 -17.77 -2.59
CA GLY A 85 1.14 -17.95 -1.14
C GLY A 85 0.69 -19.35 -0.72
N ILE A 86 -0.34 -19.91 -1.37
CA ILE A 86 -0.85 -21.27 -1.10
C ILE A 86 0.19 -22.32 -1.50
N VAL A 87 0.75 -22.21 -2.70
CA VAL A 87 1.74 -23.19 -3.18
C VAL A 87 3.01 -23.16 -2.32
N ALA A 88 3.47 -21.95 -1.94
CA ALA A 88 4.60 -21.80 -1.04
C ALA A 88 4.32 -22.38 0.36
N ALA A 89 3.09 -22.28 0.86
CA ALA A 89 2.72 -22.82 2.16
C ALA A 89 2.91 -24.34 2.23
N PHE A 90 2.60 -25.09 1.19
CA PHE A 90 2.86 -26.54 1.16
C PHE A 90 4.34 -26.90 1.32
N ARG A 91 5.23 -26.03 0.84
CA ARG A 91 6.68 -26.24 0.93
C ARG A 91 7.26 -25.77 2.25
N TYR A 92 6.87 -24.58 2.72
CA TYR A 92 7.52 -23.92 3.84
C TYR A 92 6.82 -24.09 5.18
N TYR A 93 5.58 -24.60 5.21
CA TYR A 93 4.84 -24.85 6.45
C TYR A 93 5.60 -25.73 7.46
N PRO A 94 6.25 -26.84 7.06
CA PRO A 94 7.02 -27.67 8.00
C PRO A 94 8.23 -26.94 8.61
N MET A 95 8.75 -25.92 7.95
CA MET A 95 9.94 -25.17 8.35
C MET A 95 9.62 -23.95 9.23
N ILE A 96 8.33 -23.62 9.44
CA ILE A 96 7.94 -22.44 10.23
C ILE A 96 8.43 -22.51 11.68
N ALA A 97 8.39 -23.68 12.30
CA ALA A 97 8.84 -23.86 13.67
C ALA A 97 10.35 -23.58 13.81
N GLU A 98 11.16 -24.09 12.88
CA GLU A 98 12.61 -23.86 12.80
C GLU A 98 12.93 -22.38 12.53
N GLY A 99 12.25 -21.77 11.55
CA GLY A 99 12.41 -20.35 11.24
C GLY A 99 12.06 -19.45 12.42
N ASN A 100 10.99 -19.78 13.15
CA ASN A 100 10.62 -19.04 14.36
C ASN A 100 11.64 -19.21 15.49
N ALA A 101 12.24 -20.40 15.64
CA ALA A 101 13.31 -20.64 16.58
C ALA A 101 14.55 -19.81 16.25
N ALA A 102 14.96 -19.76 14.99
CA ALA A 102 16.10 -18.96 14.51
C ALA A 102 15.91 -17.44 14.74
N ILE A 103 14.68 -16.95 14.60
CA ILE A 103 14.35 -15.55 14.93
C ILE A 103 14.44 -15.29 16.44
N ASN A 104 13.98 -16.23 17.26
CA ASN A 104 13.95 -16.05 18.71
C ASN A 104 15.33 -16.24 19.36
N SER A 105 16.19 -17.10 18.79
CA SER A 105 17.60 -17.27 19.24
C SER A 105 18.49 -16.08 18.88
N GLY A 106 18.07 -15.26 17.90
CA GLY A 106 18.89 -14.17 17.38
C GLY A 106 19.90 -14.61 16.31
N ASP A 107 19.79 -15.84 15.79
CA ASP A 107 20.63 -16.33 14.69
C ASP A 107 20.35 -15.58 13.37
N VAL A 108 19.18 -14.97 13.27
CA VAL A 108 18.76 -14.16 12.14
C VAL A 108 18.30 -12.79 12.62
N ASP A 109 18.94 -11.74 12.14
CA ASP A 109 18.55 -10.36 12.46
C ASP A 109 17.34 -9.95 11.60
N VAL A 110 16.20 -9.74 12.25
CA VAL A 110 14.95 -9.30 11.60
C VAL A 110 14.53 -7.92 12.11
N ILE A 111 14.28 -7.03 11.18
CA ILE A 111 13.72 -5.72 11.51
C ILE A 111 12.27 -5.90 12.00
N ARG A 112 12.02 -5.50 13.24
CA ARG A 112 10.71 -5.64 13.88
C ARG A 112 9.86 -4.38 13.68
N ALA A 113 8.64 -4.56 13.20
CA ALA A 113 7.67 -3.47 13.02
C ALA A 113 7.04 -2.96 14.34
N GLY A 114 7.37 -3.57 15.47
CA GLY A 114 6.87 -3.19 16.79
C GLY A 114 7.47 -4.05 17.89
N SER A 115 7.27 -3.65 19.16
CA SER A 115 7.78 -4.38 20.34
C SER A 115 7.03 -5.71 20.60
N ASN A 116 5.81 -5.86 20.07
CA ASN A 116 4.99 -7.05 20.20
C ASN A 116 4.02 -7.17 19.02
N TRP A 117 3.31 -8.30 18.93
CA TRP A 117 2.38 -8.57 17.83
C TRP A 117 1.22 -7.57 17.72
N VAL A 118 0.77 -6.98 18.83
CA VAL A 118 -0.30 -5.97 18.83
C VAL A 118 0.19 -4.68 18.18
N THR A 119 1.36 -4.19 18.61
CA THR A 119 1.95 -2.94 18.06
C THR A 119 2.34 -3.11 16.60
N ALA A 120 2.84 -4.28 16.19
CA ALA A 120 3.13 -4.60 14.80
C ALA A 120 1.84 -4.64 13.95
N GLY A 121 0.78 -5.31 14.46
CA GLY A 121 -0.52 -5.37 13.79
C GLY A 121 -1.18 -4.00 13.65
N LEU A 122 -1.13 -3.15 14.68
CA LEU A 122 -1.64 -1.78 14.64
C LEU A 122 -0.86 -0.92 13.64
N SER A 123 0.48 -1.04 13.63
CA SER A 123 1.33 -0.33 12.66
C SER A 123 0.98 -0.71 11.23
N PHE A 124 0.82 -2.01 10.94
CA PHE A 124 0.43 -2.50 9.62
C PHE A 124 -0.97 -2.03 9.21
N ALA A 125 -1.96 -2.18 10.09
CA ALA A 125 -3.33 -1.76 9.82
C ALA A 125 -3.43 -0.24 9.63
N GLY A 126 -2.78 0.54 10.49
CA GLY A 126 -2.78 2.00 10.42
C GLY A 126 -2.13 2.52 9.13
N CYS A 127 -0.99 1.95 8.72
CA CYS A 127 -0.33 2.32 7.47
C CYS A 127 -1.26 2.08 6.27
N ASN A 128 -1.88 0.90 6.18
CA ASN A 128 -2.81 0.59 5.10
C ASN A 128 -4.04 1.51 5.09
N LEU A 129 -4.63 1.80 6.27
CA LEU A 129 -5.73 2.75 6.38
C LEU A 129 -5.34 4.15 5.91
N LEU A 130 -4.17 4.62 6.28
CA LEU A 130 -3.67 5.93 5.89
C LEU A 130 -3.50 6.03 4.37
N LEU A 131 -2.88 5.02 3.75
CA LEU A 131 -2.61 4.96 2.32
C LEU A 131 -3.87 5.04 1.47
N VAL A 132 -4.93 4.33 1.89
CA VAL A 132 -6.16 4.23 1.09
C VAL A 132 -7.20 5.28 1.47
N SER A 133 -7.10 5.92 2.65
CA SER A 133 -8.18 6.75 3.21
C SER A 133 -8.61 7.91 2.30
N ALA A 134 -7.67 8.63 1.73
CA ALA A 134 -7.96 9.76 0.86
C ALA A 134 -8.57 9.31 -0.48
N PHE A 135 -8.05 8.23 -1.05
CA PHE A 135 -8.52 7.66 -2.31
C PHE A 135 -9.90 7.03 -2.15
N VAL A 136 -10.10 6.19 -1.12
CA VAL A 136 -11.39 5.57 -0.82
C VAL A 136 -12.44 6.61 -0.45
N GLY A 137 -12.06 7.66 0.29
CA GLY A 137 -12.98 8.77 0.60
C GLY A 137 -13.49 9.48 -0.65
N THR A 138 -12.66 9.61 -1.69
CA THR A 138 -13.07 10.22 -2.96
C THR A 138 -13.95 9.28 -3.78
N ILE A 139 -13.57 7.99 -3.89
CA ILE A 139 -14.37 6.97 -4.61
C ILE A 139 -15.70 6.73 -3.89
N GLY A 140 -15.73 6.74 -2.56
CA GLY A 140 -16.93 6.53 -1.77
C GLY A 140 -18.06 7.49 -2.12
N TYR A 141 -17.75 8.68 -2.61
CA TYR A 141 -18.76 9.59 -3.15
C TYR A 141 -19.46 9.02 -4.39
N ASN A 142 -18.71 8.37 -5.27
CA ASN A 142 -19.21 7.76 -6.50
C ASN A 142 -19.98 6.45 -6.24
N LEU A 143 -19.75 5.82 -5.07
CA LEU A 143 -20.41 4.57 -4.68
C LEU A 143 -21.79 4.77 -4.03
N ARG A 144 -22.25 6.02 -3.84
CA ARG A 144 -23.55 6.32 -3.23
C ARG A 144 -24.74 5.76 -3.97
N GLU A 145 -24.61 5.50 -5.28
CA GLU A 145 -25.66 4.94 -6.12
C GLU A 145 -25.90 3.44 -5.85
N TYR A 146 -24.97 2.76 -5.19
CA TYR A 146 -25.08 1.35 -4.88
C TYR A 146 -25.63 1.12 -3.48
N LYS A 147 -26.38 0.01 -3.31
CA LYS A 147 -26.93 -0.35 -1.99
C LYS A 147 -25.79 -0.47 -0.96
N PHE A 148 -25.99 0.16 0.18
CA PHE A 148 -25.01 0.24 1.28
C PHE A 148 -24.47 -1.13 1.70
N ILE A 149 -25.35 -2.13 1.79
CA ILE A 149 -24.99 -3.49 2.22
C ILE A 149 -24.00 -4.16 1.24
N TYR A 150 -24.18 -3.98 -0.07
CA TYR A 150 -23.26 -4.54 -1.07
C TYR A 150 -21.87 -3.89 -0.99
N ASN A 151 -21.81 -2.58 -0.80
CA ASN A 151 -20.55 -1.87 -0.63
C ASN A 151 -19.80 -2.37 0.61
N GLN A 152 -20.49 -2.58 1.74
CA GLN A 152 -19.90 -3.12 2.96
C GLN A 152 -19.37 -4.55 2.76
N LEU A 153 -20.15 -5.43 2.15
CA LEU A 153 -19.74 -6.82 1.88
C LEU A 153 -18.53 -6.88 0.97
N ILE A 154 -18.50 -6.10 -0.12
CA ILE A 154 -17.36 -6.05 -1.04
C ILE A 154 -16.10 -5.56 -0.30
N MET A 155 -16.22 -4.52 0.55
CA MET A 155 -15.09 -4.02 1.33
C MET A 155 -14.56 -5.06 2.32
N ILE A 156 -15.44 -5.78 3.02
CA ILE A 156 -15.04 -6.83 3.96
C ILE A 156 -14.36 -7.99 3.24
N ILE A 157 -14.93 -8.47 2.13
CA ILE A 157 -14.36 -9.59 1.35
C ILE A 157 -13.00 -9.19 0.75
N SER A 158 -12.90 -8.00 0.17
CA SER A 158 -11.67 -7.52 -0.44
C SER A 158 -10.57 -7.33 0.60
N SER A 159 -10.88 -6.69 1.74
CA SER A 159 -9.93 -6.48 2.83
C SER A 159 -9.50 -7.80 3.47
N GLY A 160 -10.46 -8.71 3.71
CA GLY A 160 -10.17 -10.05 4.23
C GLY A 160 -9.28 -10.87 3.29
N GLY A 161 -9.51 -10.79 1.98
CA GLY A 161 -8.67 -11.44 0.98
C GLY A 161 -7.24 -10.92 0.98
N ILE A 162 -7.04 -9.61 1.03
CA ILE A 162 -5.70 -9.01 1.10
C ILE A 162 -5.00 -9.39 2.41
N MET A 163 -5.71 -9.40 3.54
CA MET A 163 -5.14 -9.82 4.83
C MET A 163 -4.73 -11.29 4.82
N LEU A 164 -5.55 -12.17 4.21
CA LEU A 164 -5.20 -13.59 4.05
C LEU A 164 -3.93 -13.77 3.22
N VAL A 165 -3.82 -13.05 2.10
CA VAL A 165 -2.60 -13.07 1.27
C VAL A 165 -1.38 -12.63 2.07
N SER A 166 -1.47 -11.51 2.79
CA SER A 166 -0.38 -10.97 3.62
C SER A 166 0.03 -11.96 4.71
N PHE A 167 -0.94 -12.61 5.36
CA PHE A 167 -0.69 -13.62 6.38
C PHE A 167 0.03 -14.85 5.81
N LEU A 168 -0.44 -15.39 4.67
CA LEU A 168 0.20 -16.55 4.02
C LEU A 168 1.63 -16.22 3.58
N MET A 169 1.86 -15.03 3.01
CA MET A 169 3.20 -14.61 2.62
C MET A 169 4.12 -14.45 3.83
N GLY A 170 3.64 -13.86 4.93
CA GLY A 170 4.38 -13.75 6.18
C GLY A 170 4.80 -15.10 6.75
N LEU A 171 3.88 -16.08 6.80
CA LEU A 171 4.19 -17.44 7.24
C LEU A 171 5.26 -18.12 6.37
N ASN A 172 5.16 -17.95 5.04
CA ASN A 172 6.14 -18.52 4.12
C ASN A 172 7.53 -17.89 4.29
N HIS A 173 7.60 -16.59 4.62
CA HIS A 173 8.88 -15.93 4.93
C HIS A 173 9.50 -16.45 6.22
N ILE A 174 8.70 -16.75 7.24
CA ILE A 174 9.20 -17.39 8.48
C ILE A 174 9.79 -18.76 8.16
N GLY A 175 9.10 -19.58 7.34
CA GLY A 175 9.61 -20.89 6.93
C GLY A 175 10.84 -20.83 6.02
N ASN A 176 11.15 -19.70 5.40
CA ASN A 176 12.32 -19.47 4.54
C ASN A 176 13.14 -18.26 5.01
N ILE A 177 13.25 -18.07 6.34
CA ILE A 177 13.73 -16.82 6.92
C ILE A 177 15.16 -16.46 6.52
N GLN A 178 16.05 -17.44 6.47
CA GLN A 178 17.47 -17.21 6.14
C GLN A 178 17.64 -16.62 4.72
N ALA A 179 16.84 -17.08 3.75
CA ALA A 179 16.85 -16.52 2.41
C ALA A 179 16.05 -15.21 2.32
N ALA A 180 14.95 -15.12 3.07
CA ALA A 180 14.08 -13.94 3.05
C ALA A 180 14.79 -12.67 3.55
N VAL A 181 15.63 -12.74 4.57
CA VAL A 181 16.36 -11.58 5.11
C VAL A 181 17.49 -11.08 4.20
N GLN A 182 17.93 -11.89 3.25
CA GLN A 182 18.98 -11.53 2.29
C GLN A 182 18.41 -10.86 1.03
N ALA A 183 17.09 -10.92 0.81
CA ALA A 183 16.47 -10.40 -0.39
C ALA A 183 15.82 -9.05 -0.13
N SER A 184 16.09 -8.06 -0.98
CA SER A 184 15.39 -6.76 -0.94
C SER A 184 13.89 -6.90 -1.18
N ILE A 185 13.48 -7.88 -1.99
CA ILE A 185 12.08 -8.23 -2.25
C ILE A 185 11.85 -9.73 -1.96
N PRO A 186 11.58 -10.10 -0.70
CA PRO A 186 11.45 -11.51 -0.28
C PRO A 186 10.35 -12.28 -1.04
N ASN A 187 9.24 -11.63 -1.39
CA ASN A 187 8.15 -12.24 -2.15
C ASN A 187 8.62 -12.74 -3.53
N LEU A 188 9.52 -12.02 -4.19
CA LEU A 188 10.05 -12.40 -5.49
C LEU A 188 10.97 -13.62 -5.39
N LEU A 189 11.82 -13.66 -4.36
CA LEU A 189 12.65 -14.81 -4.05
C LEU A 189 11.81 -16.05 -3.75
N LEU A 190 10.70 -15.89 -3.02
CA LEU A 190 9.77 -16.97 -2.70
C LEU A 190 9.23 -17.62 -3.97
N ALA A 191 8.77 -16.81 -4.94
CA ALA A 191 8.25 -17.31 -6.22
C ALA A 191 9.29 -18.11 -7.01
N ASN A 192 10.55 -17.70 -7.00
CA ASN A 192 11.64 -18.43 -7.65
C ASN A 192 11.91 -19.79 -6.97
N ASN A 193 11.92 -19.81 -5.65
CA ASN A 193 12.33 -20.97 -4.87
C ASN A 193 11.24 -22.05 -4.74
N VAL A 194 9.95 -21.68 -4.92
CA VAL A 194 8.83 -22.62 -4.72
C VAL A 194 8.91 -23.82 -5.67
N PHE A 195 9.17 -23.59 -6.96
CA PHE A 195 9.23 -24.67 -7.95
C PHE A 195 10.66 -25.06 -8.34
N GLY A 196 11.60 -24.14 -8.26
CA GLY A 196 12.97 -24.36 -8.73
C GLY A 196 13.10 -24.54 -10.26
N GLY A 197 14.34 -24.62 -10.74
CA GLY A 197 14.63 -24.84 -12.16
C GLY A 197 13.95 -23.82 -13.10
N ASN A 198 13.68 -24.22 -14.33
CA ASN A 198 13.07 -23.35 -15.35
C ASN A 198 11.66 -22.89 -14.97
N ALA A 199 10.87 -23.73 -14.29
CA ALA A 199 9.53 -23.34 -13.84
C ALA A 199 9.58 -22.23 -12.80
N GLY A 200 10.54 -22.27 -11.86
CA GLY A 200 10.75 -21.21 -10.88
C GLY A 200 11.16 -19.88 -11.52
N ILE A 201 12.01 -19.92 -12.54
CA ILE A 201 12.43 -18.71 -13.28
C ILE A 201 11.22 -18.05 -13.98
N ILE A 202 10.40 -18.84 -14.68
CA ILE A 202 9.20 -18.34 -15.37
C ILE A 202 8.22 -17.75 -14.36
N LEU A 203 7.96 -18.45 -13.25
CA LEU A 203 7.06 -17.99 -12.20
C LEU A 203 7.54 -16.71 -11.52
N SER A 204 8.84 -16.63 -11.23
CA SER A 204 9.48 -15.43 -10.69
C SER A 204 9.34 -14.23 -11.64
N LEU A 205 9.53 -14.46 -12.95
CA LEU A 205 9.34 -13.41 -13.96
C LEU A 205 7.90 -12.91 -14.01
N LEU A 206 6.92 -13.82 -14.03
CA LEU A 206 5.50 -13.46 -14.00
C LEU A 206 5.17 -12.72 -12.70
N PHE A 207 5.69 -13.19 -11.58
CA PHE A 207 5.45 -12.56 -10.29
C PHE A 207 6.09 -11.18 -10.18
N ALA A 208 7.28 -10.97 -10.75
CA ALA A 208 7.90 -9.65 -10.83
C ALA A 208 6.99 -8.66 -11.59
N ILE A 209 6.42 -9.06 -12.71
CA ILE A 209 5.46 -8.24 -13.47
C ILE A 209 4.23 -7.93 -12.62
N ILE A 210 3.70 -8.91 -11.88
CA ILE A 210 2.56 -8.72 -10.97
C ILE A 210 2.90 -7.77 -9.83
N ILE A 211 4.08 -7.90 -9.21
CA ILE A 211 4.54 -6.98 -8.16
C ILE A 211 4.69 -5.56 -8.71
N LEU A 212 5.30 -5.39 -9.89
CA LEU A 212 5.41 -4.08 -10.54
C LEU A 212 4.03 -3.48 -10.83
N ALA A 213 3.08 -4.29 -11.29
CA ALA A 213 1.70 -3.85 -11.50
C ALA A 213 1.01 -3.48 -10.17
N ALA A 214 1.29 -4.20 -9.08
CA ALA A 214 0.78 -3.89 -7.74
C ALA A 214 1.35 -2.56 -7.22
N ILE A 215 2.66 -2.36 -7.31
CA ILE A 215 3.31 -1.10 -6.94
C ILE A 215 2.75 0.04 -7.80
N PHE A 216 2.65 -0.16 -9.12
CA PHE A 216 2.10 0.82 -10.06
C PHE A 216 0.68 1.23 -9.70
N SER A 217 -0.20 0.27 -9.36
CA SER A 217 -1.57 0.55 -8.94
C SER A 217 -1.65 1.36 -7.64
N THR A 218 -0.59 1.34 -6.82
CA THR A 218 -0.48 2.06 -5.55
C THR A 218 0.14 3.45 -5.73
N ILE A 219 1.21 3.57 -6.52
CA ILE A 219 1.91 4.86 -6.69
C ILE A 219 1.08 5.89 -7.47
N CYS A 220 0.24 5.46 -8.41
CA CYS A 220 -0.62 6.37 -9.16
C CYS A 220 -1.63 7.12 -8.28
N PRO A 221 -2.47 6.46 -7.44
CA PRO A 221 -3.38 7.15 -6.53
C PRO A 221 -2.66 7.94 -5.44
N MET A 222 -1.47 7.52 -5.00
CA MET A 222 -0.67 8.30 -4.04
C MET A 222 -0.24 9.64 -4.63
N LEU A 223 0.35 9.64 -5.83
CA LEU A 223 0.76 10.86 -6.51
C LEU A 223 -0.45 11.76 -6.82
N TRP A 224 -1.56 11.16 -7.28
CA TRP A 224 -2.81 11.88 -7.49
C TRP A 224 -3.32 12.53 -6.20
N THR A 225 -3.31 11.80 -5.09
CA THR A 225 -3.72 12.32 -3.78
C THR A 225 -2.86 13.50 -3.37
N CYS A 226 -1.54 13.38 -3.43
CA CYS A 226 -0.61 14.48 -3.10
C CYS A 226 -0.88 15.72 -3.95
N ALA A 227 -1.04 15.55 -5.25
CA ALA A 227 -1.26 16.65 -6.17
C ALA A 227 -2.65 17.29 -6.02
N SER A 228 -3.70 16.49 -5.81
CA SER A 228 -5.08 16.96 -5.63
C SER A 228 -5.29 17.74 -4.33
N MET A 229 -4.49 17.43 -3.29
CA MET A 229 -4.49 18.21 -2.05
C MET A 229 -3.95 19.62 -2.23
N LEU A 230 -3.04 19.83 -3.19
CA LEU A 230 -2.44 21.15 -3.50
C LEU A 230 -3.17 21.88 -4.64
N ALA A 231 -3.82 21.14 -5.54
CA ALA A 231 -4.59 21.67 -6.66
C ALA A 231 -5.84 20.81 -6.88
N LYS A 232 -7.03 21.39 -6.58
CA LYS A 232 -8.31 20.66 -6.59
C LYS A 232 -8.77 20.19 -7.97
N ASP A 233 -8.37 20.89 -9.04
CA ASP A 233 -8.74 20.57 -10.43
C ASP A 233 -7.61 19.78 -11.09
N ASP A 234 -7.85 18.48 -11.33
CA ASP A 234 -6.89 17.56 -11.93
C ASP A 234 -6.62 17.82 -13.43
N LYS A 235 -7.44 18.65 -14.08
CA LYS A 235 -7.23 19.11 -15.46
C LYS A 235 -6.34 20.35 -15.54
N SER A 236 -6.13 21.06 -14.44
CA SER A 236 -5.38 22.31 -14.41
C SER A 236 -3.90 22.14 -14.74
N LYS A 237 -3.30 23.14 -15.37
CA LYS A 237 -1.84 23.18 -15.60
C LYS A 237 -1.07 23.13 -14.28
N LYS A 238 -1.60 23.72 -13.23
CA LYS A 238 -1.01 23.72 -11.87
C LYS A 238 -0.93 22.31 -11.31
N TYR A 239 -2.00 21.52 -11.42
CA TYR A 239 -2.02 20.14 -10.96
C TYR A 239 -0.97 19.30 -11.70
N LYS A 240 -0.93 19.38 -13.03
CA LYS A 240 0.06 18.66 -13.85
C LYS A 240 1.50 19.00 -13.47
N LEU A 241 1.77 20.28 -13.25
CA LEU A 241 3.09 20.75 -12.81
C LEU A 241 3.46 20.19 -11.43
N ILE A 242 2.51 20.15 -10.49
CA ILE A 242 2.71 19.58 -9.16
C ILE A 242 3.05 18.08 -9.26
N CYS A 243 2.33 17.30 -10.09
CA CYS A 243 2.65 15.89 -10.31
C CYS A 243 4.09 15.70 -10.79
N VAL A 244 4.55 16.50 -11.75
CA VAL A 244 5.91 16.41 -12.30
C VAL A 244 6.93 16.79 -11.22
N ILE A 245 6.75 17.91 -10.52
CA ILE A 245 7.67 18.36 -9.48
C ILE A 245 7.74 17.34 -8.35
N ALA A 246 6.60 16.83 -7.86
CA ALA A 246 6.55 15.84 -6.81
C ALA A 246 7.26 14.54 -7.24
N GLY A 247 7.04 14.08 -8.46
CA GLY A 247 7.73 12.92 -9.01
C GLY A 247 9.25 13.09 -9.05
N ILE A 248 9.73 14.23 -9.53
CA ILE A 248 11.17 14.53 -9.60
C ILE A 248 11.77 14.64 -8.18
N CYS A 249 11.12 15.35 -7.26
CA CYS A 249 11.60 15.49 -5.87
C CYS A 249 11.72 14.12 -5.20
N VAL A 250 10.68 13.28 -5.34
CA VAL A 250 10.67 11.93 -4.78
C VAL A 250 11.78 11.09 -5.41
N TYR A 251 11.95 11.13 -6.73
CA TYR A 251 13.04 10.43 -7.41
C TYR A 251 14.41 10.81 -6.85
N ILE A 252 14.70 12.11 -6.73
CA ILE A 252 15.98 12.58 -6.20
C ILE A 252 16.21 12.03 -4.78
N ILE A 253 15.21 12.06 -3.91
CA ILE A 253 15.32 11.57 -2.53
C ILE A 253 15.62 10.06 -2.52
N THR A 254 14.96 9.27 -3.39
CA THR A 254 15.18 7.81 -3.46
C THR A 254 16.57 7.42 -3.94
N LEU A 255 17.33 8.32 -4.56
CA LEU A 255 18.72 8.07 -4.93
C LEU A 255 19.69 8.07 -3.72
N PHE A 256 19.31 8.74 -2.64
CA PHE A 256 20.17 8.92 -1.45
C PHE A 256 19.78 8.04 -0.27
N VAL A 257 18.55 7.51 -0.24
CA VAL A 257 18.03 6.76 0.91
C VAL A 257 17.73 5.32 0.50
N PRO A 258 18.36 4.31 1.16
CA PRO A 258 18.12 2.90 0.89
C PRO A 258 16.66 2.50 1.11
N TYR A 259 16.18 1.55 0.30
CA TYR A 259 14.79 1.06 0.33
C TYR A 259 14.36 0.54 1.71
N GLU A 260 15.19 -0.29 2.34
CA GLU A 260 14.88 -0.91 3.64
C GLU A 260 14.74 0.15 4.74
N THR A 261 15.57 1.20 4.67
CA THR A 261 15.50 2.34 5.61
C THR A 261 14.19 3.09 5.43
N LEU A 262 13.84 3.44 4.18
CA LEU A 262 12.56 4.10 3.86
C LEU A 262 11.38 3.26 4.32
N LEU A 263 11.38 1.95 3.99
CA LEU A 263 10.31 1.03 4.32
C LEU A 263 10.07 0.99 5.84
N ASN A 264 11.13 0.75 6.62
CA ASN A 264 11.01 0.57 8.07
C ASN A 264 10.50 1.84 8.77
N TYR A 265 11.15 2.98 8.53
CA TYR A 265 10.75 4.24 9.18
C TYR A 265 9.36 4.70 8.73
N ILE A 266 9.10 4.71 7.42
CA ILE A 266 7.84 5.20 6.89
C ILE A 266 6.68 4.30 7.32
N MET A 267 6.80 2.97 7.19
CA MET A 267 5.75 2.04 7.59
C MET A 267 5.41 2.17 9.07
N THR A 268 6.42 2.34 9.93
CA THR A 268 6.21 2.49 11.38
C THR A 268 5.51 3.81 11.72
N TYR A 269 6.03 4.94 11.25
CA TYR A 269 5.44 6.26 11.56
C TYR A 269 4.08 6.47 10.90
N CYS A 270 3.91 6.07 9.65
CA CYS A 270 2.62 6.11 8.97
C CYS A 270 1.62 5.15 9.62
N GLY A 271 2.08 4.01 10.14
CA GLY A 271 1.25 3.07 10.86
C GLY A 271 0.60 3.69 12.09
N TYR A 272 1.38 4.27 12.98
CA TYR A 272 0.84 4.93 14.17
C TYR A 272 -0.01 6.16 13.82
N SER A 273 0.42 6.95 12.85
CA SER A 273 -0.38 8.10 12.37
C SER A 273 -1.72 7.66 11.79
N GLY A 274 -1.76 6.56 11.05
CA GLY A 274 -2.98 5.99 10.50
C GLY A 274 -3.95 5.48 11.56
N CYS A 275 -3.44 4.89 12.64
CA CYS A 275 -4.27 4.53 13.80
C CYS A 275 -4.96 5.75 14.42
N VAL A 276 -4.23 6.86 14.59
CA VAL A 276 -4.81 8.11 15.10
C VAL A 276 -5.89 8.63 14.15
N VAL A 277 -5.63 8.64 12.84
CA VAL A 277 -6.61 9.05 11.83
C VAL A 277 -7.86 8.17 11.89
N ALA A 278 -7.69 6.84 12.01
CA ALA A 278 -8.80 5.90 12.12
C ALA A 278 -9.69 6.20 13.36
N VAL A 279 -9.07 6.40 14.51
CA VAL A 279 -9.81 6.76 15.74
C VAL A 279 -10.58 8.08 15.57
N VAL A 280 -9.94 9.10 15.01
CA VAL A 280 -10.61 10.39 14.73
C VAL A 280 -11.78 10.20 13.77
N CYS A 281 -11.64 9.41 12.72
CA CYS A 281 -12.73 9.11 11.79
C CYS A 281 -13.90 8.39 12.47
N ILE A 282 -13.63 7.38 13.30
CA ILE A 282 -14.64 6.62 14.05
C ILE A 282 -15.39 7.55 15.01
N VAL A 283 -14.68 8.32 15.83
CA VAL A 283 -15.30 9.26 16.78
C VAL A 283 -16.18 10.28 16.04
N ARG A 284 -15.68 10.84 14.95
CA ARG A 284 -16.45 11.77 14.11
C ARG A 284 -17.69 11.14 13.49
N TYR A 285 -17.60 9.91 13.03
CA TYR A 285 -18.76 9.19 12.51
C TYR A 285 -19.88 9.10 13.57
N PHE A 286 -19.56 8.73 14.79
CA PHE A 286 -20.57 8.64 15.87
C PHE A 286 -21.12 10.01 16.26
N ILE A 287 -20.30 11.06 16.30
CA ILE A 287 -20.76 12.43 16.59
C ILE A 287 -21.74 12.91 15.52
N ILE A 288 -21.39 12.73 14.24
CA ILE A 288 -22.25 13.15 13.12
C ILE A 288 -23.56 12.34 13.14
N LYS A 289 -23.48 11.02 13.28
CA LYS A 289 -24.66 10.15 13.35
C LYS A 289 -25.61 10.54 14.50
N SER A 290 -25.04 10.86 15.68
CA SER A 290 -25.83 11.32 16.83
C SER A 290 -26.49 12.67 16.58
N ARG A 291 -25.80 13.61 15.92
CA ARG A 291 -26.35 14.91 15.56
C ARG A 291 -27.47 14.78 14.54
N ASP A 292 -27.23 14.07 13.45
CA ASP A 292 -28.18 13.90 12.36
C ASP A 292 -29.45 13.16 12.83
N LYS A 293 -29.33 12.25 13.83
CA LYS A 293 -30.47 11.63 14.50
C LYS A 293 -31.28 12.64 15.33
N LYS A 294 -30.62 13.59 16.00
CA LYS A 294 -31.29 14.66 16.76
C LYS A 294 -31.99 15.68 15.86
N GLU A 295 -31.43 15.93 14.67
CA GLU A 295 -31.97 16.88 13.69
C GLU A 295 -33.03 16.24 12.75
N GLY A 296 -33.40 14.97 12.96
CA GLY A 296 -34.39 14.24 12.13
C GLY A 296 -33.98 14.02 10.68
N LEU A 297 -32.69 14.17 10.36
CA LEU A 297 -32.12 14.00 9.02
C LEU A 297 -31.79 12.54 8.67
N PHE A 298 -31.88 11.62 9.64
CA PHE A 298 -31.69 10.19 9.41
C PHE A 298 -33.03 9.55 9.06
N THR A 299 -33.36 9.45 7.79
CA THR A 299 -34.24 8.40 7.29
C THR A 299 -33.40 7.13 7.16
N GLU A 300 -33.71 6.11 7.96
CA GLU A 300 -33.17 4.76 7.74
C GLU A 300 -33.65 4.29 6.35
N SER A 301 -32.82 4.50 5.33
CA SER A 301 -33.00 3.78 4.08
C SER A 301 -32.50 2.35 4.31
N VAL A 302 -33.45 1.47 4.61
CA VAL A 302 -33.32 0.00 4.61
C VAL A 302 -32.83 -0.51 3.27
#